data_a81ba26223127c8fd4e6f6dff876e769
#
_entry.id   a81ba26223127c8fd4e6f6dff876e769
#
_cell.length_a   1.000
_cell.length_b   1.000
_cell.length_c   1.000
_cell.angle_alpha   90.00
_cell.angle_beta   90.00
_cell.angle_gamma   90.00
#
_symmetry.space_group_name_H-M   'P 1'
#
loop_
_entity.id
_entity.type
_entity.pdbx_description
1 polymer ?
#
loop_
_entity_poly.entity_id
_entity_poly.type
_entity_poly.pdbx_seq_one_letter_code
_entity_poly.pdbx_strand_id
1 'polypeptide(L)'
;GASVRKDQVLLLMPDLSKMQVKVGIHESMVERVHAGLKAVVTLPDRTLDAEVSKVATVTKPAGWWTGNVVKYDTVIDLPSDAGLKPGMSAEVEVILAEHHDVLTVPVAAVVETEEGDFCWVRTADKTSKRRLELGESNDVFILVKAGLNDGEEVILNPTAFIEEAEKDALATIDATAPQAKQASAEETSESE
;
A
#
# COMPACT_ATOMS: atom_id res chain seq x y z
N GLY A 1 46.65 35.69 1.32
CA GLY A 1 46.76 34.35 1.84
C GLY A 1 45.80 34.15 2.99
N ALA A 2 45.07 33.00 3.02
CA ALA A 2 44.21 32.66 4.15
C ALA A 2 45.05 32.07 5.28
N SER A 3 44.72 32.46 6.54
CA SER A 3 45.39 31.92 7.73
C SER A 3 44.91 30.52 8.02
N VAL A 4 45.81 29.58 8.13
CA VAL A 4 45.52 28.19 8.47
C VAL A 4 45.76 27.96 9.97
N ARG A 5 44.83 27.38 10.68
CA ARG A 5 44.95 27.03 12.10
C ARG A 5 45.43 25.60 12.27
N LYS A 6 46.07 25.32 13.41
CA LYS A 6 46.45 23.95 13.79
C LYS A 6 45.16 23.08 13.84
N ASP A 7 45.21 21.88 13.33
CA ASP A 7 44.11 20.91 13.26
C ASP A 7 42.92 21.32 12.36
N GLN A 8 43.12 22.27 11.46
CA GLN A 8 42.13 22.62 10.44
C GLN A 8 42.18 21.61 9.28
N VAL A 9 41.02 20.99 8.97
CA VAL A 9 40.88 20.13 7.77
C VAL A 9 40.93 21.01 6.53
N LEU A 10 41.96 20.85 5.70
CA LEU A 10 42.16 21.61 4.47
C LEU A 10 41.55 20.93 3.26
N LEU A 11 41.52 19.62 3.23
CA LEU A 11 41.04 18.83 2.12
C LEU A 11 40.48 17.49 2.64
N LEU A 12 39.34 17.08 2.11
CA LEU A 12 38.78 15.77 2.31
C LEU A 12 38.79 15.03 0.97
N MET A 13 39.47 13.90 0.91
CA MET A 13 39.47 13.02 -0.25
C MET A 13 38.59 11.80 0.06
N PRO A 14 37.39 11.69 -0.52
CA PRO A 14 36.55 10.53 -0.32
C PRO A 14 37.10 9.31 -1.06
N ASP A 15 36.90 8.12 -0.47
CA ASP A 15 37.16 6.85 -1.14
C ASP A 15 35.97 6.54 -2.06
N LEU A 16 36.16 6.68 -3.36
CA LEU A 16 35.12 6.44 -4.38
C LEU A 16 34.88 4.96 -4.66
N SER A 17 35.70 4.04 -4.11
CA SER A 17 35.50 2.60 -4.25
C SER A 17 34.37 2.06 -3.39
N LYS A 18 33.96 2.83 -2.38
CA LYS A 18 32.90 2.45 -1.41
C LYS A 18 31.84 3.55 -1.36
N MET A 19 30.86 3.42 -2.24
CA MET A 19 29.78 4.39 -2.30
C MET A 19 28.57 3.87 -1.52
N GLN A 20 27.88 4.78 -0.88
CA GLN A 20 26.69 4.50 -0.07
C GLN A 20 25.60 5.52 -0.37
N VAL A 21 24.37 5.10 -0.33
CA VAL A 21 23.22 6.00 -0.31
C VAL A 21 22.71 6.12 1.12
N LYS A 22 22.44 7.35 1.54
CA LYS A 22 21.75 7.63 2.81
C LYS A 22 20.33 8.07 2.52
N VAL A 23 19.37 7.36 3.07
CA VAL A 23 17.95 7.66 2.94
C VAL A 23 17.32 7.79 4.33
N GLY A 24 16.42 8.75 4.50
CA GLY A 24 15.67 8.92 5.74
C GLY A 24 14.34 8.19 5.67
N ILE A 25 14.18 7.12 6.43
CA ILE A 25 12.94 6.36 6.52
C ILE A 25 12.07 6.92 7.64
N HIS A 26 10.78 7.08 7.38
CA HIS A 26 9.82 7.56 8.35
C HIS A 26 9.65 6.56 9.51
N GLU A 27 9.39 7.05 10.71
CA GLU A 27 9.22 6.25 11.93
C GLU A 27 8.19 5.13 11.77
N SER A 28 7.07 5.39 11.09
CA SER A 28 6.01 4.40 10.86
C SER A 28 6.45 3.17 10.04
N MET A 29 7.53 3.30 9.27
CA MET A 29 8.02 2.26 8.38
C MET A 29 9.33 1.63 8.87
N VAL A 30 10.03 2.26 9.82
CA VAL A 30 11.38 1.83 10.21
C VAL A 30 11.41 0.44 10.84
N GLU A 31 10.36 0.06 11.57
CA GLU A 31 10.26 -1.27 12.20
C GLU A 31 10.26 -2.43 11.18
N ARG A 32 9.80 -2.15 9.96
CA ARG A 32 9.78 -3.13 8.86
C ARG A 32 11.10 -3.19 8.08
N VAL A 33 11.99 -2.21 8.30
CA VAL A 33 13.26 -2.11 7.56
C VAL A 33 14.43 -2.56 8.45
N HIS A 34 15.15 -3.55 7.99
CA HIS A 34 16.32 -4.09 8.68
C HIS A 34 17.50 -4.30 7.71
N ALA A 35 18.68 -4.46 8.25
CA ALA A 35 19.85 -4.80 7.46
C ALA A 35 19.65 -6.16 6.75
N GLY A 36 20.15 -6.28 5.53
CA GLY A 36 20.01 -7.45 4.68
C GLY A 36 18.81 -7.41 3.72
N LEU A 37 17.92 -6.41 3.82
CA LEU A 37 16.85 -6.26 2.84
C LEU A 37 17.41 -5.82 1.48
N LYS A 38 16.87 -6.39 0.41
CA LYS A 38 17.15 -5.97 -0.94
C LYS A 38 16.62 -4.54 -1.17
N ALA A 39 17.35 -3.77 -1.93
CA ALA A 39 16.95 -2.44 -2.34
C ALA A 39 17.28 -2.22 -3.81
N VAL A 40 16.46 -1.44 -4.48
CA VAL A 40 16.69 -0.98 -5.85
C VAL A 40 16.99 0.51 -5.79
N VAL A 41 18.13 0.90 -6.32
CA VAL A 41 18.59 2.28 -6.33
C VAL A 41 18.56 2.80 -7.76
N THR A 42 17.63 3.70 -8.03
CA THR A 42 17.46 4.34 -9.33
C THR A 42 18.20 5.67 -9.36
N LEU A 43 19.17 5.75 -10.22
CA LEU A 43 19.94 6.92 -10.57
C LEU A 43 19.40 7.53 -11.88
N PRO A 44 19.73 8.78 -12.23
CA PRO A 44 19.24 9.41 -13.46
C PRO A 44 19.59 8.67 -14.75
N ASP A 45 20.64 7.87 -14.74
CA ASP A 45 21.18 7.18 -15.91
C ASP A 45 21.07 5.65 -15.84
N ARG A 46 20.81 5.09 -14.66
CA ARG A 46 20.80 3.63 -14.44
C ARG A 46 20.09 3.22 -13.15
N THR A 47 19.77 1.94 -13.06
CA THR A 47 19.25 1.30 -11.85
C THR A 47 20.27 0.28 -11.35
N LEU A 48 20.47 0.22 -10.04
CA LEU A 48 21.41 -0.67 -9.36
C LEU A 48 20.68 -1.50 -8.30
N ASP A 49 21.00 -2.79 -8.27
CA ASP A 49 20.61 -3.65 -7.15
C ASP A 49 21.56 -3.42 -5.99
N ALA A 50 21.00 -3.25 -4.81
CA ALA A 50 21.72 -2.92 -3.61
C ALA A 50 21.13 -3.63 -2.39
N GLU A 51 21.75 -3.46 -1.22
CA GLU A 51 21.30 -4.05 0.01
C GLU A 51 21.37 -3.03 1.15
N VAL A 52 20.37 -3.08 2.05
CA VAL A 52 20.37 -2.27 3.26
C VAL A 52 21.48 -2.76 4.18
N SER A 53 22.50 -1.94 4.39
CA SER A 53 23.63 -2.31 5.25
C SER A 53 23.39 -1.95 6.71
N LYS A 54 22.74 -0.82 6.96
CA LYS A 54 22.50 -0.33 8.32
C LYS A 54 21.26 0.55 8.42
N VAL A 55 20.49 0.33 9.47
CA VAL A 55 19.42 1.23 9.91
C VAL A 55 19.85 1.90 11.22
N ALA A 56 19.80 3.22 11.30
CA ALA A 56 20.14 3.92 12.53
C ALA A 56 19.07 3.65 13.60
N THR A 57 19.52 3.38 14.80
CA THR A 57 18.66 3.20 16.00
C THR A 57 18.30 4.51 16.69
N VAL A 58 18.98 5.57 16.31
CA VAL A 58 18.78 6.92 16.90
C VAL A 58 18.37 7.88 15.80
N THR A 59 17.30 8.61 16.05
CA THR A 59 16.83 9.66 15.16
C THR A 59 17.72 10.87 15.22
N LYS A 60 17.85 11.59 14.13
CA LYS A 60 18.31 12.98 14.20
C LYS A 60 17.19 13.83 14.82
N PRO A 61 17.51 14.67 15.82
CA PRO A 61 16.51 15.58 16.35
C PRO A 61 15.91 16.40 15.20
N ALA A 62 14.59 16.52 15.20
CA ALA A 62 13.87 17.35 14.25
C ALA A 62 14.43 18.78 14.34
N GLY A 63 15.06 19.23 13.27
CA GLY A 63 15.55 20.60 13.21
C GLY A 63 14.39 21.56 12.96
N TRP A 64 14.49 22.78 13.49
CA TRP A 64 13.50 23.86 13.29
C TRP A 64 13.07 24.04 11.82
N TRP A 65 13.93 23.66 10.86
CA TRP A 65 13.73 23.79 9.42
C TRP A 65 13.19 22.55 8.71
N THR A 66 13.18 21.38 9.36
CA THR A 66 12.81 20.09 8.72
C THR A 66 11.40 19.63 9.03
N GLY A 67 10.60 20.46 9.73
CA GLY A 67 9.28 20.03 10.21
C GLY A 67 9.39 18.94 11.29
N ASN A 68 8.26 18.58 11.88
CA ASN A 68 8.19 17.64 13.01
C ASN A 68 8.25 16.17 12.57
N VAL A 69 8.88 15.86 11.42
CA VAL A 69 8.93 14.50 10.85
C VAL A 69 10.17 13.78 11.36
N VAL A 70 9.93 12.73 12.13
CA VAL A 70 10.99 11.84 12.64
C VAL A 70 11.41 10.88 11.53
N LYS A 71 12.70 10.91 11.18
CA LYS A 71 13.31 10.01 10.18
C LYS A 71 14.51 9.30 10.75
N TYR A 72 14.67 8.05 10.37
CA TYR A 72 15.81 7.21 10.70
C TYR A 72 16.75 7.11 9.51
N ASP A 73 18.02 7.46 9.73
CA ASP A 73 19.04 7.35 8.69
C ASP A 73 19.31 5.88 8.37
N THR A 74 19.02 5.49 7.14
CA THR A 74 19.30 4.17 6.62
C THR A 74 20.42 4.27 5.60
N VAL A 75 21.37 3.37 5.67
CA VAL A 75 22.52 3.30 4.78
C VAL A 75 22.39 2.07 3.89
N ILE A 76 22.56 2.29 2.61
CA ILE A 76 22.51 1.26 1.56
C ILE A 76 23.85 1.26 0.87
N ASP A 77 24.52 0.12 0.88
CA ASP A 77 25.80 -0.04 0.21
C ASP A 77 25.57 -0.26 -1.28
N LEU A 78 26.26 0.53 -2.09
CA LEU A 78 26.22 0.40 -3.53
C LEU A 78 27.35 -0.51 -4.02
N PRO A 79 27.11 -1.27 -5.10
CA PRO A 79 28.20 -1.99 -5.76
C PRO A 79 29.27 -1.00 -6.25
N SER A 80 30.52 -1.45 -6.24
CA SER A 80 31.64 -0.65 -6.78
C SER A 80 31.44 -0.45 -8.27
N ASP A 81 30.94 0.70 -8.65
CA ASP A 81 30.68 1.05 -10.05
C ASP A 81 31.47 2.31 -10.43
N ALA A 82 32.12 2.23 -11.58
CA ALA A 82 32.85 3.37 -12.12
C ALA A 82 31.86 4.41 -12.64
N GLY A 83 31.88 5.59 -12.05
CA GLY A 83 31.07 6.72 -12.51
C GLY A 83 30.13 7.32 -11.47
N LEU A 84 29.97 6.68 -10.32
CA LEU A 84 29.21 7.27 -9.20
C LEU A 84 29.99 8.46 -8.63
N LYS A 85 29.27 9.55 -8.39
CA LYS A 85 29.85 10.77 -7.80
C LYS A 85 29.18 11.10 -6.48
N PRO A 86 29.94 11.45 -5.44
CA PRO A 86 29.37 11.96 -4.21
C PRO A 86 28.46 13.18 -4.47
N GLY A 87 27.30 13.19 -3.83
CA GLY A 87 26.32 14.28 -3.99
C GLY A 87 25.29 14.08 -5.09
N MET A 88 25.31 12.95 -5.80
CA MET A 88 24.22 12.57 -6.71
C MET A 88 22.96 12.27 -5.91
N SER A 89 21.80 12.61 -6.49
CA SER A 89 20.49 12.19 -5.98
C SER A 89 20.14 10.82 -6.52
N ALA A 90 19.50 10.00 -5.70
CA ALA A 90 19.01 8.68 -6.05
C ALA A 90 17.62 8.45 -5.45
N GLU A 91 16.79 7.72 -6.15
CA GLU A 91 15.55 7.15 -5.62
C GLU A 91 15.83 5.74 -5.12
N VAL A 92 15.26 5.38 -3.97
CA VAL A 92 15.52 4.10 -3.34
C VAL A 92 14.21 3.40 -3.02
N GLU A 93 14.05 2.22 -3.55
CA GLU A 93 12.98 1.29 -3.24
C GLU A 93 13.53 0.15 -2.37
N VAL A 94 13.05 0.02 -1.14
CA VAL A 94 13.41 -1.09 -0.26
C VAL A 94 12.35 -2.17 -0.35
N ILE A 95 12.75 -3.38 -0.70
CA ILE A 95 11.87 -4.54 -0.84
C ILE A 95 11.64 -5.13 0.54
N LEU A 96 10.46 -4.91 1.10
CA LEU A 96 10.10 -5.35 2.45
C LEU A 96 9.73 -6.83 2.51
N ALA A 97 9.08 -7.33 1.47
CA ALA A 97 8.70 -8.73 1.32
C ALA A 97 8.65 -9.11 -0.16
N GLU A 98 8.97 -10.35 -0.45
CA GLU A 98 8.90 -10.92 -1.79
C GLU A 98 8.14 -12.24 -1.69
N HIS A 99 7.01 -12.32 -2.34
CA HIS A 99 6.17 -13.51 -2.35
C HIS A 99 6.20 -14.15 -3.74
N HIS A 100 6.39 -15.47 -3.78
CA HIS A 100 6.39 -16.26 -5.01
C HIS A 100 5.16 -17.17 -5.01
N ASP A 101 4.61 -17.41 -6.20
CA ASP A 101 3.49 -18.33 -6.41
C ASP A 101 2.25 -18.01 -5.53
N VAL A 102 1.94 -16.71 -5.40
CA VAL A 102 0.81 -16.22 -4.63
C VAL A 102 -0.27 -15.62 -5.53
N LEU A 103 -1.51 -15.81 -5.13
CA LEU A 103 -2.64 -15.19 -5.81
C LEU A 103 -2.75 -13.72 -5.38
N THR A 104 -2.86 -12.84 -6.35
CA THR A 104 -3.03 -11.41 -6.11
C THR A 104 -4.23 -10.86 -6.87
N VAL A 105 -4.81 -9.80 -6.35
CA VAL A 105 -5.90 -9.06 -6.97
C VAL A 105 -5.57 -7.57 -6.99
N PRO A 106 -5.91 -6.82 -8.05
CA PRO A 106 -5.75 -5.37 -8.06
C PRO A 106 -6.53 -4.71 -6.92
N VAL A 107 -5.94 -3.72 -6.25
CA VAL A 107 -6.61 -2.94 -5.17
C VAL A 107 -7.95 -2.40 -5.64
N ALA A 108 -8.04 -1.96 -6.91
CA ALA A 108 -9.25 -1.42 -7.51
C ALA A 108 -10.40 -2.44 -7.65
N ALA A 109 -10.18 -3.74 -7.47
CA ALA A 109 -11.22 -4.76 -7.54
C ALA A 109 -11.76 -5.16 -6.16
N VAL A 110 -11.14 -4.67 -5.08
CA VAL A 110 -11.52 -4.99 -3.71
C VAL A 110 -12.37 -3.86 -3.13
N VAL A 111 -13.43 -4.24 -2.43
CA VAL A 111 -14.28 -3.32 -1.67
C VAL A 111 -14.26 -3.75 -0.21
N GLU A 112 -13.74 -2.87 0.62
CA GLU A 112 -13.76 -3.01 2.08
C GLU A 112 -15.10 -2.52 2.63
N THR A 113 -15.75 -3.34 3.44
CA THR A 113 -17.00 -3.01 4.11
C THR A 113 -16.92 -3.40 5.59
N GLU A 114 -17.87 -2.96 6.40
CA GLU A 114 -17.96 -3.35 7.83
C GLU A 114 -18.11 -4.88 8.00
N GLU A 115 -18.63 -5.58 6.98
CA GLU A 115 -18.81 -7.04 6.98
C GLU A 115 -17.55 -7.81 6.53
N GLY A 116 -16.54 -7.09 6.01
CA GLY A 116 -15.29 -7.65 5.50
C GLY A 116 -14.96 -7.19 4.08
N ASP A 117 -14.00 -7.87 3.49
CA ASP A 117 -13.47 -7.56 2.18
C ASP A 117 -14.14 -8.41 1.10
N PHE A 118 -14.56 -7.77 0.03
CA PHE A 118 -15.30 -8.43 -1.06
C PHE A 118 -14.74 -8.04 -2.42
N CYS A 119 -14.90 -8.95 -3.37
CA CYS A 119 -14.76 -8.67 -4.79
C CYS A 119 -15.96 -9.20 -5.56
N TRP A 120 -16.09 -8.76 -6.82
CA TRP A 120 -17.07 -9.28 -7.76
C TRP A 120 -16.36 -10.11 -8.81
N VAL A 121 -16.72 -11.39 -8.84
CA VAL A 121 -16.19 -12.39 -9.80
C VAL A 121 -17.18 -12.53 -10.93
N ARG A 122 -16.68 -12.41 -12.15
CA ARG A 122 -17.45 -12.59 -13.37
C ARG A 122 -17.33 -14.04 -13.83
N THR A 123 -18.46 -14.71 -13.95
CA THR A 123 -18.59 -16.01 -14.60
C THR A 123 -19.35 -15.80 -15.92
N ALA A 124 -19.31 -16.76 -16.85
CA ALA A 124 -19.87 -16.61 -18.20
C ALA A 124 -21.29 -16.00 -18.24
N ASP A 125 -22.15 -16.27 -17.24
CA ASP A 125 -23.55 -15.84 -17.20
C ASP A 125 -23.91 -14.93 -16.02
N LYS A 126 -23.04 -14.77 -15.03
CA LYS A 126 -23.38 -14.06 -13.78
C LYS A 126 -22.18 -13.40 -13.14
N THR A 127 -22.44 -12.25 -12.49
CA THR A 127 -21.51 -11.64 -11.55
C THR A 127 -21.91 -12.02 -10.13
N SER A 128 -20.97 -12.48 -9.33
CA SER A 128 -21.20 -12.87 -7.94
C SER A 128 -20.28 -12.15 -6.99
N LYS A 129 -20.87 -11.62 -5.89
CA LYS A 129 -20.12 -11.07 -4.76
C LYS A 129 -19.45 -12.22 -4.02
N ARG A 130 -18.15 -12.10 -3.74
CA ARG A 130 -17.38 -13.11 -3.02
C ARG A 130 -16.54 -12.47 -1.94
N ARG A 131 -16.58 -13.04 -0.74
CA ARG A 131 -15.77 -12.61 0.39
C ARG A 131 -14.33 -13.08 0.20
N LEU A 132 -13.40 -12.20 0.55
CA LEU A 132 -11.96 -12.45 0.47
C LEU A 132 -11.33 -12.48 1.85
N GLU A 133 -10.29 -13.27 1.98
CA GLU A 133 -9.30 -13.14 3.05
C GLU A 133 -8.03 -12.55 2.45
N LEU A 134 -7.70 -11.33 2.85
CA LEU A 134 -6.60 -10.57 2.29
C LEU A 134 -5.32 -10.75 3.12
N GLY A 135 -4.20 -10.55 2.48
CA GLY A 135 -2.89 -10.54 3.09
C GLY A 135 -2.22 -9.17 2.97
N GLU A 136 -0.93 -9.19 2.71
CA GLU A 136 -0.15 -7.97 2.47
C GLU A 136 -0.55 -7.32 1.15
N SER A 137 -0.48 -6.01 1.11
CA SER A 137 -0.75 -5.23 -0.09
C SER A 137 0.36 -4.25 -0.39
N ASN A 138 0.46 -3.88 -1.66
CA ASN A 138 1.15 -2.70 -2.12
C ASN A 138 0.12 -1.74 -2.75
N ASP A 139 0.57 -0.62 -3.34
CA ASP A 139 -0.34 0.38 -3.92
C ASP A 139 -1.13 -0.13 -5.14
N VAL A 140 -0.79 -1.29 -5.68
CA VAL A 140 -1.36 -1.82 -6.94
C VAL A 140 -2.10 -3.14 -6.72
N PHE A 141 -1.51 -4.06 -5.94
CA PHE A 141 -2.03 -5.42 -5.73
C PHE A 141 -2.14 -5.76 -4.25
N ILE A 142 -3.12 -6.62 -3.94
CA ILE A 142 -3.33 -7.22 -2.62
C ILE A 142 -3.18 -8.74 -2.76
N LEU A 143 -2.45 -9.35 -1.84
CA LEU A 143 -2.34 -10.81 -1.73
C LEU A 143 -3.66 -11.39 -1.25
N VAL A 144 -4.15 -12.43 -1.91
CA VAL A 144 -5.36 -13.15 -1.53
C VAL A 144 -4.98 -14.47 -0.87
N LYS A 145 -5.37 -14.64 0.39
CA LYS A 145 -5.17 -15.88 1.16
C LYS A 145 -6.24 -16.90 0.89
N ALA A 146 -7.50 -16.44 0.73
CA ALA A 146 -8.64 -17.28 0.43
C ALA A 146 -9.77 -16.48 -0.24
N GLY A 147 -10.65 -17.17 -0.96
CA GLY A 147 -11.83 -16.59 -1.58
C GLY A 147 -11.79 -16.49 -3.11
N LEU A 148 -10.63 -16.58 -3.74
CA LEU A 148 -10.46 -16.59 -5.19
C LEU A 148 -9.64 -17.80 -5.63
N ASN A 149 -9.81 -18.19 -6.89
CA ASN A 149 -8.97 -19.17 -7.55
C ASN A 149 -8.22 -18.53 -8.71
N ASP A 150 -7.11 -19.15 -9.09
CA ASP A 150 -6.34 -18.70 -10.23
C ASP A 150 -7.16 -18.74 -11.53
N GLY A 151 -7.02 -17.71 -12.36
CA GLY A 151 -7.74 -17.59 -13.62
C GLY A 151 -9.18 -17.06 -13.52
N GLU A 152 -9.70 -16.74 -12.33
CA GLU A 152 -11.01 -16.09 -12.20
C GLU A 152 -10.94 -14.61 -12.62
N GLU A 153 -11.95 -14.15 -13.36
CA GLU A 153 -12.07 -12.75 -13.78
C GLU A 153 -12.72 -11.91 -12.67
N VAL A 154 -12.02 -10.86 -12.21
CA VAL A 154 -12.54 -9.92 -11.22
C VAL A 154 -12.91 -8.59 -11.86
N ILE A 155 -13.96 -7.95 -11.35
CA ILE A 155 -14.44 -6.67 -11.84
C ILE A 155 -13.68 -5.55 -11.13
N LEU A 156 -13.09 -4.66 -11.92
CA LEU A 156 -12.45 -3.45 -11.41
C LEU A 156 -13.51 -2.37 -11.14
N ASN A 157 -13.33 -1.63 -10.05
CA ASN A 157 -14.22 -0.53 -9.64
C ASN A 157 -15.71 -0.95 -9.59
N PRO A 158 -16.09 -1.92 -8.75
CA PRO A 158 -17.43 -2.52 -8.76
C PRO A 158 -18.54 -1.63 -8.17
N THR A 159 -18.33 -0.32 -8.01
CA THR A 159 -19.30 0.62 -7.42
C THR A 159 -20.66 0.60 -8.10
N ALA A 160 -20.71 0.44 -9.43
CA ALA A 160 -21.97 0.32 -10.17
C ALA A 160 -22.78 -0.94 -9.79
N PHE A 161 -22.09 -2.03 -9.48
CA PHE A 161 -22.74 -3.29 -9.04
C PHE A 161 -23.20 -3.25 -7.58
N ILE A 162 -22.58 -2.42 -6.75
CA ILE A 162 -23.00 -2.19 -5.36
C ILE A 162 -24.33 -1.44 -5.36
N GLU A 163 -24.46 -0.37 -6.13
CA GLU A 163 -25.68 0.42 -6.25
C GLU A 163 -26.84 -0.42 -6.83
N GLU A 164 -26.56 -1.30 -7.78
CA GLU A 164 -27.56 -2.18 -8.38
C GLU A 164 -28.01 -3.26 -7.37
N ALA A 165 -27.09 -3.87 -6.65
CA ALA A 165 -27.39 -4.87 -5.61
C ALA A 165 -28.18 -4.26 -4.44
N GLU A 166 -27.88 -3.03 -4.04
CA GLU A 166 -28.66 -2.31 -3.02
C GLU A 166 -30.07 -1.97 -3.49
N LYS A 167 -30.24 -1.57 -4.74
CA LYS A 167 -31.57 -1.34 -5.34
C LYS A 167 -32.40 -2.62 -5.40
N ASP A 168 -31.80 -3.73 -5.79
CA ASP A 168 -32.48 -5.02 -5.85
C ASP A 168 -32.86 -5.53 -4.44
N ALA A 169 -32.00 -5.29 -3.43
CA ALA A 169 -32.31 -5.62 -2.03
C ALA A 169 -33.49 -4.77 -1.49
N LEU A 170 -33.52 -3.49 -1.80
CA LEU A 170 -34.62 -2.60 -1.43
C LEU A 170 -35.92 -2.95 -2.13
N ALA A 171 -35.87 -3.29 -3.42
CA ALA A 171 -37.03 -3.72 -4.19
C ALA A 171 -37.63 -5.03 -3.65
N THR A 172 -36.81 -5.93 -3.16
CA THR A 172 -37.23 -7.22 -2.57
C THR A 172 -37.93 -7.01 -1.22
N ILE A 173 -37.50 -6.04 -0.42
CA ILE A 173 -38.13 -5.68 0.86
C ILE A 173 -39.52 -5.06 0.64
N ASP A 174 -39.68 -4.23 -0.39
CA ASP A 174 -40.95 -3.58 -0.72
C ASP A 174 -41.98 -4.58 -1.29
N ALA A 175 -41.52 -5.61 -2.01
CA ALA A 175 -42.38 -6.68 -2.55
C ALA A 175 -42.84 -7.70 -1.50
N THR A 176 -42.22 -7.72 -0.32
CA THR A 176 -42.55 -8.67 0.78
C THR A 176 -43.37 -8.01 1.90
N ALA A 177 -43.76 -6.73 1.77
CA ALA A 177 -44.66 -6.08 2.72
C ALA A 177 -46.06 -6.72 2.62
N PRO A 178 -46.58 -7.39 3.69
CA PRO A 178 -47.88 -8.01 3.64
C PRO A 178 -48.96 -6.93 3.54
N GLN A 179 -49.78 -7.00 2.51
CA GLN A 179 -51.06 -6.31 2.42
C GLN A 179 -51.97 -6.86 3.54
N ALA A 180 -51.87 -6.30 4.72
CA ALA A 180 -52.76 -6.61 5.83
C ALA A 180 -53.54 -5.37 6.21
N LYS A 181 -54.85 -5.51 5.99
CA LYS A 181 -55.94 -4.68 6.53
C LYS A 181 -56.41 -3.47 5.72
N GLN A 182 -57.15 -3.76 4.68
CA GLN A 182 -58.38 -3.04 4.37
C GLN A 182 -59.54 -4.07 4.34
N ALA A 183 -60.07 -4.46 5.45
CA ALA A 183 -61.38 -5.11 5.60
C ALA A 183 -61.77 -5.05 7.08
N SER A 184 -62.38 -3.95 7.51
CA SER A 184 -63.40 -3.91 8.57
C SER A 184 -63.68 -2.45 8.96
N ALA A 185 -64.45 -1.77 8.14
CA ALA A 185 -65.17 -0.56 8.52
C ALA A 185 -66.46 -0.43 7.69
N GLU A 186 -67.29 -1.47 7.71
CA GLU A 186 -68.67 -1.37 7.25
C GLU A 186 -69.44 -2.46 7.98
N GLU A 187 -69.92 -2.17 9.12
CA GLU A 187 -71.13 -2.75 9.81
C GLU A 187 -71.16 -2.15 11.19
N THR A 188 -71.84 -1.05 11.35
CA THR A 188 -72.67 -0.72 12.50
C THR A 188 -73.27 0.67 12.29
N SER A 189 -74.36 0.72 11.52
CA SER A 189 -75.36 1.78 11.63
C SER A 189 -76.66 1.19 11.13
N GLU A 190 -77.32 0.35 11.94
CA GLU A 190 -78.77 0.16 11.90
C GLU A 190 -79.20 -0.55 13.18
N SER A 191 -79.95 0.16 13.93
CA SER A 191 -80.98 -0.19 14.90
C SER A 191 -80.83 0.53 16.24
N GLU A 192 -81.69 1.38 16.42
CA GLU A 192 -82.49 2.00 17.49
C GLU A 192 -82.06 3.40 17.86
#